data_0a4f0fc8e2e5e00c794d28cd16311dc5
#
_entry.id   0a4f0fc8e2e5e00c794d28cd16311dc5
#
_cell.length_a   1.000
_cell.length_b   1.000
_cell.length_c   1.000
_cell.angle_alpha   90.00
_cell.angle_beta   90.00
_cell.angle_gamma   90.00
#
_symmetry.space_group_name_H-M   'P 1'
#
loop_
_entity.id
_entity.type
_entity.pdbx_description
1 polymer ?
#
loop_
_entity_poly.entity_id
_entity_poly.type
_entity_poly.pdbx_seq_one_letter_code
_entity_poly.pdbx_strand_id
1 'polypeptide(L)'
;MHRKTNRRRFLKMAAGLAGAAWLATRGAESSAAIYPAARRGAMRRTARDTAQVAFVKTQDRVAGVNAALDLLGVNPVKGKRLFLKPNFNSADPAPGSTHADTLSALVRRLQDMGAERITVGDRSGMGDTRQVMESKGIFRMADELGFEALVLDELGDDGWELVQLDGSHWTRGFPVARPALEADGIVQTCCLKTHQYGGHFTLSLKNSVGIVAKVLPGASYNYMNELHYAGHQRQKIAEINAVYEPDLVVLDGVEAFVNGGPHEGKRVSAEVILAGTDRVALDAVGVVLLRYFGTTDAVSQGPIFAQEQIARAVELGLGVDSPDKIEFVTGDADSAAYAETIRAVLLQG
;
A
#
# COMPACT_ATOMS: atom_id res chain seq x y z
N MET A 1 -9.18 12.73 46.02
CA MET A 1 -10.32 11.81 45.83
C MET A 1 -10.12 11.04 44.52
N HIS A 2 -9.60 9.81 44.64
CA HIS A 2 -9.32 8.93 43.50
C HIS A 2 -10.58 8.15 43.13
N ARG A 3 -11.07 8.29 41.90
CA ARG A 3 -12.05 7.36 41.34
C ARG A 3 -11.35 6.26 40.56
N LYS A 4 -11.27 5.08 41.16
CA LYS A 4 -10.89 3.82 40.51
C LYS A 4 -11.98 3.40 39.54
N THR A 5 -11.73 3.35 38.25
CA THR A 5 -12.62 2.81 37.25
C THR A 5 -12.57 1.29 37.24
N ASN A 6 -13.70 0.68 37.27
CA ASN A 6 -14.01 -0.69 37.65
C ASN A 6 -13.83 -1.67 36.46
N ARG A 7 -12.75 -2.48 36.50
CA ARG A 7 -12.45 -3.57 35.55
C ARG A 7 -13.46 -4.73 35.52
N ARG A 8 -14.56 -4.65 36.31
CA ARG A 8 -15.54 -5.73 36.48
C ARG A 8 -16.78 -5.68 35.57
N ARG A 9 -16.87 -4.69 34.66
CA ARG A 9 -18.04 -4.55 33.76
C ARG A 9 -17.86 -5.22 32.39
N PHE A 10 -16.67 -5.69 32.06
CA PHE A 10 -16.37 -6.30 30.75
C PHE A 10 -16.50 -7.84 30.73
N LEU A 11 -16.70 -8.50 31.89
CA LEU A 11 -16.72 -9.97 32.02
C LEU A 11 -18.11 -10.57 32.27
N LYS A 12 -19.21 -9.83 32.05
CA LYS A 12 -20.58 -10.33 32.31
C LYS A 12 -21.50 -10.41 31.08
N MET A 13 -20.96 -10.41 29.84
CA MET A 13 -21.76 -10.67 28.63
C MET A 13 -21.36 -11.94 27.86
N ALA A 14 -20.70 -12.87 28.51
CA ALA A 14 -20.35 -14.18 27.93
C ALA A 14 -20.79 -15.33 28.79
N ALA A 15 -22.07 -15.38 29.18
CA ALA A 15 -22.67 -16.61 29.73
C ALA A 15 -24.20 -16.48 29.68
N GLY A 16 -24.82 -17.18 28.76
CA GLY A 16 -26.26 -17.40 28.75
C GLY A 16 -26.83 -17.57 27.38
N LEU A 17 -26.83 -18.80 26.86
CA LEU A 17 -27.97 -19.49 26.25
C LEU A 17 -27.44 -20.78 25.56
N ALA A 18 -27.38 -21.82 26.36
CA ALA A 18 -27.42 -23.18 25.86
C ALA A 18 -28.90 -23.59 25.85
N GLY A 19 -29.35 -24.15 24.74
CA GLY A 19 -30.60 -24.95 24.74
C GLY A 19 -31.58 -24.56 23.65
N ALA A 20 -31.54 -25.22 22.51
CA ALA A 20 -32.63 -25.97 21.89
C ALA A 20 -32.22 -26.37 20.46
N ALA A 21 -31.84 -27.61 20.31
CA ALA A 21 -31.82 -28.29 19.02
C ALA A 21 -33.25 -28.48 18.55
N TRP A 22 -33.53 -28.11 17.29
CA TRP A 22 -34.39 -28.94 16.42
C TRP A 22 -34.08 -28.68 14.94
N LEU A 23 -34.00 -29.79 14.24
CA LEU A 23 -33.70 -29.94 12.81
C LEU A 23 -34.66 -29.14 11.93
N ALA A 24 -34.10 -28.41 10.97
CA ALA A 24 -34.68 -28.21 9.66
C ALA A 24 -33.56 -28.27 8.63
N THR A 25 -33.30 -29.47 8.11
CA THR A 25 -32.60 -29.72 6.88
C THR A 25 -33.37 -29.07 5.73
N ARG A 26 -32.92 -27.91 5.27
CA ARG A 26 -33.07 -27.46 3.90
C ARG A 26 -31.73 -26.91 3.50
N GLY A 27 -31.08 -27.67 2.60
CA GLY A 27 -29.88 -27.24 1.93
C GLY A 27 -30.14 -25.91 1.22
N ALA A 28 -29.62 -24.83 1.78
CA ALA A 28 -29.20 -23.72 1.00
C ALA A 28 -27.85 -24.15 0.40
N GLU A 29 -27.89 -24.80 -0.76
CA GLU A 29 -26.76 -24.77 -1.65
C GLU A 29 -26.47 -23.28 -1.87
N SER A 30 -25.50 -22.79 -1.10
CA SER A 30 -24.78 -21.59 -1.46
C SER A 30 -24.25 -21.87 -2.84
N SER A 31 -24.92 -21.37 -3.86
CA SER A 31 -24.37 -21.24 -5.20
C SER A 31 -23.16 -20.35 -5.02
N ALA A 32 -22.01 -20.99 -4.76
CA ALA A 32 -20.73 -20.36 -4.96
C ALA A 32 -20.74 -19.96 -6.42
N ALA A 33 -20.95 -18.68 -6.69
CA ALA A 33 -20.74 -18.12 -8.01
C ALA A 33 -19.31 -18.54 -8.36
N ILE A 34 -19.22 -19.48 -9.33
CA ILE A 34 -17.94 -19.87 -9.92
C ILE A 34 -17.55 -18.65 -10.72
N TYR A 35 -16.85 -17.71 -10.08
CA TYR A 35 -16.22 -16.63 -10.79
C TYR A 35 -15.26 -17.26 -11.80
N PRO A 36 -15.30 -16.83 -13.08
CA PRO A 36 -14.44 -17.40 -14.10
C PRO A 36 -13.02 -17.39 -13.57
N ALA A 37 -12.36 -18.53 -13.72
CA ALA A 37 -11.03 -18.77 -13.22
C ALA A 37 -10.18 -17.50 -13.37
N ALA A 38 -9.92 -16.85 -12.24
CA ALA A 38 -9.02 -15.73 -12.14
C ALA A 38 -7.85 -15.96 -13.07
N ARG A 39 -7.37 -14.92 -13.73
CA ARG A 39 -6.21 -15.01 -14.62
C ARG A 39 -5.18 -15.93 -13.96
N ARG A 40 -5.19 -17.22 -14.35
CA ARG A 40 -4.15 -18.19 -14.04
C ARG A 40 -2.92 -17.74 -14.82
N GLY A 41 -2.23 -16.82 -14.26
CA GLY A 41 -1.01 -16.28 -14.75
C GLY A 41 -0.26 -15.74 -13.56
N ALA A 42 0.24 -16.63 -12.69
CA ALA A 42 1.52 -16.33 -12.09
C ALA A 42 2.47 -16.17 -13.28
N MET A 43 2.53 -14.96 -13.86
CA MET A 43 3.66 -14.61 -14.68
C MET A 43 4.85 -14.71 -13.72
N ARG A 44 5.64 -15.79 -13.84
CA ARG A 44 7.02 -15.77 -13.39
C ARG A 44 7.66 -14.64 -14.20
N ARG A 45 7.61 -13.45 -13.65
CA ARG A 45 8.40 -12.34 -14.17
C ARG A 45 9.83 -12.69 -13.87
N THR A 46 10.69 -12.58 -14.87
CA THR A 46 12.13 -12.57 -14.64
C THR A 46 12.43 -11.35 -13.76
N ALA A 47 13.23 -11.54 -12.70
CA ALA A 47 13.75 -10.43 -11.93
C ALA A 47 14.33 -9.38 -12.88
N ARG A 48 14.06 -8.11 -12.60
CA ARG A 48 14.61 -7.02 -13.40
C ARG A 48 16.12 -6.98 -13.23
N ASP A 49 16.83 -6.69 -14.31
CA ASP A 49 18.29 -6.58 -14.28
C ASP A 49 18.73 -5.38 -13.43
N THR A 50 18.04 -4.25 -13.55
CA THR A 50 18.24 -3.05 -12.73
C THR A 50 16.92 -2.31 -12.50
N ALA A 51 16.88 -1.46 -11.47
CA ALA A 51 15.76 -0.57 -11.15
C ALA A 51 16.29 0.83 -10.84
N GLN A 52 15.76 1.82 -11.55
CA GLN A 52 16.04 3.23 -11.26
C GLN A 52 15.09 3.74 -10.20
N VAL A 53 15.64 4.44 -9.20
CA VAL A 53 14.92 5.18 -8.18
C VAL A 53 15.36 6.64 -8.26
N ALA A 54 14.43 7.50 -8.70
CA ALA A 54 14.63 8.94 -8.59
C ALA A 54 14.63 9.31 -7.10
N PHE A 55 15.67 10.01 -6.68
CA PHE A 55 15.89 10.39 -5.30
C PHE A 55 16.04 11.91 -5.22
N VAL A 56 15.04 12.58 -4.63
CA VAL A 56 14.98 14.04 -4.53
C VAL A 56 14.93 14.44 -3.07
N LYS A 57 16.00 15.11 -2.58
CA LYS A 57 16.01 15.71 -1.25
C LYS A 57 15.19 16.99 -1.26
N THR A 58 14.09 17.03 -0.52
CA THR A 58 13.21 18.20 -0.50
C THR A 58 12.26 18.19 0.69
N GLN A 59 11.82 19.38 1.11
CA GLN A 59 10.68 19.58 2.02
C GLN A 59 9.40 19.99 1.24
N ASP A 60 9.55 20.39 -0.04
CA ASP A 60 8.43 20.77 -0.91
C ASP A 60 7.94 19.55 -1.69
N ARG A 61 6.76 19.07 -1.35
CA ARG A 61 6.13 17.89 -1.97
C ARG A 61 5.81 18.12 -3.43
N VAL A 62 5.36 19.32 -3.79
CA VAL A 62 4.97 19.63 -5.18
C VAL A 62 6.20 19.65 -6.08
N ALA A 63 7.23 20.40 -5.68
CA ALA A 63 8.49 20.42 -6.40
C ALA A 63 9.15 19.04 -6.47
N GLY A 64 9.12 18.30 -5.34
CA GLY A 64 9.71 16.97 -5.24
C GLY A 64 9.05 15.94 -6.14
N VAL A 65 7.71 15.88 -6.18
CA VAL A 65 6.99 14.98 -7.10
C VAL A 65 7.32 15.26 -8.55
N ASN A 66 7.30 16.54 -8.94
CA ASN A 66 7.62 16.92 -10.31
C ASN A 66 9.07 16.55 -10.67
N ALA A 67 10.03 16.93 -9.83
CA ALA A 67 11.44 16.62 -10.06
C ALA A 67 11.71 15.11 -10.12
N ALA A 68 11.11 14.31 -9.23
CA ALA A 68 11.29 12.87 -9.21
C ALA A 68 10.77 12.20 -10.50
N LEU A 69 9.62 12.65 -11.02
CA LEU A 69 9.05 12.12 -12.25
C LEU A 69 9.85 12.60 -13.49
N ASP A 70 10.38 13.83 -13.48
CA ASP A 70 11.27 14.31 -14.54
C ASP A 70 12.58 13.52 -14.60
N LEU A 71 13.17 13.19 -13.45
CA LEU A 71 14.38 12.39 -13.34
C LEU A 71 14.24 10.98 -13.89
N LEU A 72 13.07 10.37 -13.73
CA LEU A 72 12.82 9.04 -14.31
C LEU A 72 12.83 9.04 -15.83
N GLY A 73 12.51 10.15 -16.48
CA GLY A 73 12.56 10.31 -17.92
C GLY A 73 11.65 9.36 -18.71
N VAL A 74 10.67 8.74 -18.07
CA VAL A 74 9.73 7.78 -18.68
C VAL A 74 8.30 8.29 -18.63
N ASN A 75 7.50 7.94 -19.63
CA ASN A 75 6.08 8.26 -19.66
C ASN A 75 5.25 6.99 -19.92
N PRO A 76 5.03 6.18 -18.89
CA PRO A 76 4.28 4.94 -19.05
C PRO A 76 2.75 5.13 -18.99
N VAL A 77 2.26 6.37 -18.82
CA VAL A 77 0.82 6.65 -18.54
C VAL A 77 0.07 7.30 -19.70
N LYS A 78 0.75 7.69 -20.77
CA LYS A 78 0.15 8.39 -21.90
C LYS A 78 -0.98 7.58 -22.53
N GLY A 79 -2.15 8.21 -22.66
CA GLY A 79 -3.35 7.62 -23.28
C GLY A 79 -4.00 6.51 -22.46
N LYS A 80 -3.64 6.36 -21.18
CA LYS A 80 -4.19 5.33 -20.29
C LYS A 80 -5.28 5.89 -19.38
N ARG A 81 -6.27 5.04 -19.11
CA ARG A 81 -7.20 5.20 -17.99
C ARG A 81 -6.49 4.63 -16.76
N LEU A 82 -6.17 5.49 -15.82
CA LEU A 82 -5.36 5.16 -14.66
C LEU A 82 -6.21 4.91 -13.42
N PHE A 83 -5.81 3.91 -12.64
CA PHE A 83 -6.19 3.79 -11.24
C PHE A 83 -5.03 4.32 -10.38
N LEU A 84 -5.25 5.44 -9.70
CA LEU A 84 -4.29 6.01 -8.75
C LEU A 84 -4.63 5.56 -7.34
N LYS A 85 -3.73 4.78 -6.74
CA LYS A 85 -3.84 4.25 -5.38
C LYS A 85 -3.05 5.10 -4.39
N PRO A 86 -3.69 6.03 -3.65
CA PRO A 86 -3.05 6.73 -2.54
C PRO A 86 -2.95 5.84 -1.31
N ASN A 87 -2.47 6.39 -0.19
CA ASN A 87 -2.54 5.78 1.12
C ASN A 87 -3.51 6.58 2.02
N PHE A 88 -4.79 6.23 2.00
CA PHE A 88 -5.81 6.79 2.89
C PHE A 88 -6.11 5.82 4.03
N ASN A 89 -5.07 5.44 4.78
CA ASN A 89 -5.23 4.50 5.89
C ASN A 89 -6.24 5.00 6.94
N SER A 90 -6.27 6.32 7.17
CA SER A 90 -7.10 7.02 8.13
C SER A 90 -7.22 8.50 7.75
N ALA A 91 -7.95 9.29 8.52
CA ALA A 91 -8.01 10.75 8.37
C ALA A 91 -6.74 11.49 8.86
N ASP A 92 -5.83 10.78 9.50
CA ASP A 92 -4.61 11.37 10.05
C ASP A 92 -3.75 12.06 8.97
N PRO A 93 -3.02 13.12 9.35
CA PRO A 93 -2.12 13.80 8.41
C PRO A 93 -0.93 12.92 8.01
N ALA A 94 -0.15 13.36 7.02
CA ALA A 94 1.11 12.72 6.65
C ALA A 94 2.06 12.63 7.87
N PRO A 95 2.82 11.57 7.99
CA PRO A 95 2.94 10.38 7.12
C PRO A 95 1.90 9.28 7.43
N GLY A 96 0.88 9.55 8.27
CA GLY A 96 -0.20 8.62 8.57
C GLY A 96 -1.02 8.28 7.32
N SER A 97 -1.25 9.27 6.46
CA SER A 97 -1.94 9.13 5.17
C SER A 97 -1.32 10.08 4.14
N THR A 98 -1.58 9.85 2.85
CA THR A 98 -1.08 10.67 1.75
C THR A 98 -1.40 12.16 1.98
N HIS A 99 -0.39 13.02 1.79
CA HIS A 99 -0.51 14.46 1.86
C HIS A 99 -1.28 15.02 0.66
N ALA A 100 -2.08 16.06 0.86
CA ALA A 100 -2.87 16.67 -0.22
C ALA A 100 -1.99 17.22 -1.34
N ASP A 101 -0.86 17.84 -1.01
CA ASP A 101 0.07 18.39 -2.01
C ASP A 101 0.72 17.28 -2.85
N THR A 102 1.09 16.17 -2.23
CA THR A 102 1.64 15.00 -2.94
C THR A 102 0.60 14.45 -3.93
N LEU A 103 -0.64 14.29 -3.49
CA LEU A 103 -1.71 13.78 -4.36
C LEU A 103 -2.02 14.75 -5.49
N SER A 104 -2.22 16.04 -5.18
CA SER A 104 -2.57 17.05 -6.18
C SER A 104 -1.47 17.24 -7.22
N ALA A 105 -0.20 17.27 -6.79
CA ALA A 105 0.95 17.34 -7.69
C ALA A 105 1.00 16.12 -8.61
N LEU A 106 0.81 14.93 -8.05
CA LEU A 106 0.83 13.69 -8.83
C LEU A 106 -0.31 13.65 -9.85
N VAL A 107 -1.55 14.01 -9.45
CA VAL A 107 -2.69 14.05 -10.39
C VAL A 107 -2.40 15.03 -11.55
N ARG A 108 -1.98 16.26 -11.27
CA ARG A 108 -1.64 17.23 -12.31
C ARG A 108 -0.54 16.72 -13.22
N ARG A 109 0.50 16.14 -12.64
CA ARG A 109 1.62 15.60 -13.43
C ARG A 109 1.18 14.45 -14.34
N LEU A 110 0.33 13.55 -13.87
CA LEU A 110 -0.22 12.47 -14.70
C LEU A 110 -1.09 13.00 -15.84
N GLN A 111 -1.86 14.08 -15.62
CA GLN A 111 -2.62 14.77 -16.67
C GLN A 111 -1.68 15.40 -17.70
N ASP A 112 -0.63 16.10 -17.27
CA ASP A 112 0.39 16.70 -18.16
C ASP A 112 1.14 15.64 -18.97
N MET A 113 1.36 14.45 -18.40
CA MET A 113 1.92 13.28 -19.07
C MET A 113 0.94 12.63 -20.05
N GLY A 114 -0.31 13.12 -20.12
CA GLY A 114 -1.32 12.69 -21.08
C GLY A 114 -2.13 11.46 -20.68
N ALA A 115 -2.33 11.24 -19.39
CA ALA A 115 -3.32 10.27 -18.91
C ALA A 115 -4.71 10.63 -19.45
N GLU A 116 -5.47 9.65 -19.95
CA GLU A 116 -6.81 9.86 -20.51
C GLU A 116 -7.84 10.13 -19.41
N ARG A 117 -7.74 9.37 -18.32
CA ARG A 117 -8.65 9.46 -17.16
C ARG A 117 -7.90 9.01 -15.92
N ILE A 118 -8.21 9.62 -14.77
CA ILE A 118 -7.66 9.22 -13.48
C ILE A 118 -8.82 8.90 -12.52
N THR A 119 -8.82 7.69 -11.98
CA THR A 119 -9.69 7.28 -10.87
C THR A 119 -8.82 7.11 -9.63
N VAL A 120 -9.04 7.93 -8.61
CA VAL A 120 -8.35 7.85 -7.31
C VAL A 120 -9.20 7.00 -6.38
N GLY A 121 -8.71 5.84 -5.99
CA GLY A 121 -9.48 4.90 -5.17
C GLY A 121 -8.70 4.31 -4.01
N ASP A 122 -9.39 4.14 -2.88
CA ASP A 122 -8.84 3.48 -1.69
C ASP A 122 -9.94 2.82 -0.86
N ARG A 123 -9.49 1.91 0.01
CA ARG A 123 -10.23 1.37 1.13
C ARG A 123 -9.39 1.58 2.39
N SER A 124 -9.87 2.42 3.31
CA SER A 124 -9.16 2.80 4.53
C SER A 124 -8.91 1.61 5.46
N GLY A 125 -7.73 1.54 6.03
CA GLY A 125 -7.41 0.54 7.05
C GLY A 125 -8.18 0.80 8.35
N MET A 126 -8.32 2.08 8.71
CA MET A 126 -8.94 2.54 9.95
C MET A 126 -10.05 3.55 9.63
N GLY A 127 -11.20 3.37 10.26
CA GLY A 127 -12.36 4.21 10.07
C GLY A 127 -13.21 3.85 8.84
N ASP A 128 -14.20 4.67 8.57
CA ASP A 128 -15.05 4.62 7.39
C ASP A 128 -14.35 5.32 6.23
N THR A 129 -14.24 4.67 5.09
CA THR A 129 -13.45 5.17 3.96
C THR A 129 -14.02 6.46 3.37
N ARG A 130 -15.34 6.60 3.27
CA ARG A 130 -15.97 7.83 2.78
C ARG A 130 -15.65 9.00 3.70
N GLN A 131 -15.85 8.83 5.01
CA GLN A 131 -15.55 9.87 6.00
C GLN A 131 -14.07 10.27 6.00
N VAL A 132 -13.16 9.29 5.81
CA VAL A 132 -11.72 9.57 5.65
C VAL A 132 -11.48 10.42 4.41
N MET A 133 -12.04 10.07 3.26
CA MET A 133 -11.87 10.82 2.02
C MET A 133 -12.53 12.22 2.09
N GLU A 134 -13.68 12.35 2.74
CA GLU A 134 -14.36 13.64 2.98
C GLU A 134 -13.49 14.54 3.86
N SER A 135 -13.02 14.06 5.00
CA SER A 135 -12.20 14.84 5.94
C SER A 135 -10.86 15.27 5.35
N LYS A 136 -10.32 14.50 4.39
CA LYS A 136 -9.12 14.85 3.62
C LYS A 136 -9.42 15.75 2.40
N GLY A 137 -10.68 16.11 2.16
CA GLY A 137 -11.09 16.98 1.05
C GLY A 137 -10.94 16.35 -0.34
N ILE A 138 -10.94 15.02 -0.44
CA ILE A 138 -10.65 14.32 -1.70
C ILE A 138 -11.72 14.56 -2.75
N PHE A 139 -13.00 14.59 -2.36
CA PHE A 139 -14.10 14.86 -3.31
C PHE A 139 -14.03 16.27 -3.89
N ARG A 140 -13.74 17.27 -3.04
CA ARG A 140 -13.51 18.63 -3.53
C ARG A 140 -12.30 18.71 -4.47
N MET A 141 -11.20 18.05 -4.11
CA MET A 141 -10.01 17.98 -4.99
C MET A 141 -10.34 17.28 -6.31
N ALA A 142 -11.22 16.27 -6.30
CA ALA A 142 -11.68 15.59 -7.51
C ALA A 142 -12.43 16.54 -8.44
N ASP A 143 -13.35 17.35 -7.90
CA ASP A 143 -14.06 18.37 -8.67
C ASP A 143 -13.12 19.44 -9.22
N GLU A 144 -12.14 19.91 -8.41
CA GLU A 144 -11.18 20.95 -8.80
C GLU A 144 -10.16 20.46 -9.85
N LEU A 145 -9.75 19.20 -9.80
CA LEU A 145 -8.69 18.64 -10.67
C LEU A 145 -9.23 17.74 -11.78
N GLY A 146 -10.52 17.42 -11.79
CA GLY A 146 -11.13 16.62 -12.85
C GLY A 146 -10.76 15.15 -12.82
N PHE A 147 -10.62 14.53 -11.65
CA PHE A 147 -10.48 13.09 -11.50
C PHE A 147 -11.71 12.45 -10.83
N GLU A 148 -11.87 11.15 -10.96
CA GLU A 148 -12.91 10.41 -10.25
C GLU A 148 -12.41 9.97 -8.88
N ALA A 149 -13.17 10.25 -7.81
CA ALA A 149 -12.91 9.75 -6.46
C ALA A 149 -13.78 8.53 -6.17
N LEU A 150 -13.17 7.38 -5.89
CA LEU A 150 -13.84 6.09 -5.73
C LEU A 150 -13.63 5.54 -4.31
N VAL A 151 -14.73 5.36 -3.58
CA VAL A 151 -14.74 4.70 -2.27
C VAL A 151 -14.87 3.20 -2.48
N LEU A 152 -13.80 2.44 -2.28
CA LEU A 152 -13.83 1.02 -2.59
C LEU A 152 -14.73 0.20 -1.67
N ASP A 153 -14.92 0.61 -0.41
CA ASP A 153 -15.85 -0.07 0.51
C ASP A 153 -17.33 0.02 0.08
N GLU A 154 -17.65 0.87 -0.90
CA GLU A 154 -19.02 1.05 -1.45
C GLU A 154 -19.25 0.27 -2.75
N LEU A 155 -18.28 -0.48 -3.21
CA LEU A 155 -18.44 -1.35 -4.38
C LEU A 155 -19.45 -2.47 -4.08
N GLY A 156 -20.34 -2.72 -5.04
CA GLY A 156 -21.25 -3.86 -5.02
C GLY A 156 -20.54 -5.20 -5.24
N ASP A 157 -21.34 -6.26 -5.34
CA ASP A 157 -20.84 -7.65 -5.51
C ASP A 157 -19.96 -7.80 -6.75
N ASP A 158 -20.32 -7.15 -7.84
CA ASP A 158 -19.62 -7.15 -9.13
C ASP A 158 -18.34 -6.29 -9.13
N GLY A 159 -18.16 -5.45 -8.11
CA GLY A 159 -16.99 -4.58 -7.96
C GLY A 159 -15.72 -5.29 -7.48
N TRP A 160 -15.79 -6.58 -7.16
CA TRP A 160 -14.68 -7.34 -6.59
C TRP A 160 -14.36 -8.59 -7.41
N GLU A 161 -13.08 -8.92 -7.50
CA GLU A 161 -12.59 -10.16 -8.09
C GLU A 161 -11.85 -10.98 -7.04
N LEU A 162 -12.35 -12.19 -6.73
CA LEU A 162 -11.68 -13.10 -5.82
C LEU A 162 -10.50 -13.77 -6.54
N VAL A 163 -9.30 -13.42 -6.12
CA VAL A 163 -8.05 -13.95 -6.66
C VAL A 163 -7.56 -15.11 -5.81
N GLN A 164 -7.17 -16.20 -6.45
CA GLN A 164 -6.48 -17.32 -5.84
C GLN A 164 -5.12 -17.50 -6.53
N LEU A 165 -4.04 -17.52 -5.75
CA LEU A 165 -2.68 -17.75 -6.23
C LEU A 165 -2.18 -19.09 -5.73
N ASP A 166 -1.56 -19.85 -6.60
CA ASP A 166 -0.92 -21.12 -6.24
C ASP A 166 0.24 -20.85 -5.27
N GLY A 167 0.29 -21.59 -4.16
CA GLY A 167 1.31 -21.40 -3.13
C GLY A 167 1.15 -20.11 -2.29
N SER A 168 -0.03 -19.50 -2.32
CA SER A 168 -0.37 -18.35 -1.48
C SER A 168 -0.62 -18.77 -0.03
N HIS A 169 -0.35 -17.85 0.89
CA HIS A 169 -0.67 -17.99 2.31
C HIS A 169 -2.12 -17.56 2.63
N TRP A 170 -2.86 -17.02 1.67
CA TRP A 170 -4.28 -16.71 1.82
C TRP A 170 -5.13 -17.97 1.75
N THR A 171 -5.92 -18.25 2.78
CA THR A 171 -6.69 -19.50 2.91
C THR A 171 -7.78 -19.62 1.84
N ARG A 172 -8.41 -18.50 1.49
CA ARG A 172 -9.54 -18.44 0.54
C ARG A 172 -9.26 -17.56 -0.67
N GLY A 173 -7.98 -17.20 -0.90
CA GLY A 173 -7.64 -16.10 -1.80
C GLY A 173 -7.97 -14.75 -1.18
N PHE A 174 -7.99 -13.70 -1.98
CA PHE A 174 -8.28 -12.34 -1.54
C PHE A 174 -9.05 -11.57 -2.62
N PRO A 175 -10.09 -10.80 -2.23
CA PRO A 175 -10.90 -10.06 -3.19
C PRO A 175 -10.24 -8.71 -3.52
N VAL A 176 -9.96 -8.48 -4.79
CA VAL A 176 -9.36 -7.26 -5.33
C VAL A 176 -10.41 -6.41 -6.03
N ALA A 177 -10.35 -5.11 -5.83
CA ALA A 177 -11.25 -4.16 -6.49
C ALA A 177 -11.08 -4.20 -8.02
N ARG A 178 -12.15 -4.53 -8.76
CA ARG A 178 -12.14 -4.59 -10.23
C ARG A 178 -11.71 -3.28 -10.89
N PRO A 179 -12.11 -2.09 -10.41
CA PRO A 179 -11.63 -0.84 -11.01
C PRO A 179 -10.10 -0.73 -11.07
N ALA A 180 -9.37 -1.31 -10.10
CA ALA A 180 -7.92 -1.35 -10.13
C ALA A 180 -7.37 -2.38 -11.14
N LEU A 181 -8.06 -3.53 -11.31
CA LEU A 181 -7.64 -4.58 -12.25
C LEU A 181 -7.98 -4.28 -13.71
N GLU A 182 -9.03 -3.48 -13.94
CA GLU A 182 -9.55 -3.13 -15.26
C GLU A 182 -8.98 -1.82 -15.81
N ALA A 183 -8.24 -1.08 -15.01
CA ALA A 183 -7.51 0.10 -15.45
C ALA A 183 -6.39 -0.28 -16.45
N ASP A 184 -6.10 0.60 -17.39
CA ASP A 184 -5.04 0.41 -18.37
C ASP A 184 -3.65 0.56 -17.72
N GLY A 185 -3.59 1.26 -16.58
CA GLY A 185 -2.39 1.42 -15.77
C GLY A 185 -2.70 1.74 -14.32
N ILE A 186 -1.75 1.40 -13.45
CA ILE A 186 -1.85 1.67 -12.01
C ILE A 186 -0.68 2.56 -11.59
N VAL A 187 -1.01 3.64 -10.87
CA VAL A 187 -0.05 4.50 -10.20
C VAL A 187 -0.28 4.42 -8.70
N GLN A 188 0.78 4.39 -7.92
CA GLN A 188 0.69 4.39 -6.46
C GLN A 188 1.38 5.61 -5.87
N THR A 189 0.82 6.16 -4.78
CA THR A 189 1.58 7.01 -3.87
C THR A 189 1.48 6.46 -2.46
N CYS A 190 2.61 6.30 -1.80
CA CYS A 190 2.72 5.72 -0.48
C CYS A 190 3.52 6.63 0.47
N CYS A 191 3.44 6.36 1.77
CA CYS A 191 4.11 7.12 2.81
C CYS A 191 5.26 6.30 3.41
N LEU A 192 6.31 6.98 3.87
CA LEU A 192 7.44 6.37 4.57
C LEU A 192 7.09 6.16 6.04
N LYS A 193 6.83 4.92 6.45
CA LYS A 193 6.46 4.65 7.85
C LYS A 193 6.61 3.20 8.29
N THR A 194 6.87 3.02 9.58
CA THR A 194 6.74 1.75 10.29
C THR A 194 5.28 1.32 10.48
N HIS A 195 5.05 0.10 10.94
CA HIS A 195 3.72 -0.46 11.18
C HIS A 195 3.71 -1.41 12.39
N GLN A 196 3.19 -0.93 13.52
CA GLN A 196 3.21 -1.67 14.80
C GLN A 196 2.30 -2.91 14.85
N TYR A 197 1.32 -3.03 13.95
CA TYR A 197 0.39 -4.18 13.93
C TYR A 197 0.90 -5.34 13.05
N GLY A 198 2.17 -5.72 13.24
CA GLY A 198 2.79 -6.89 12.59
C GLY A 198 3.28 -6.68 11.15
N GLY A 199 2.96 -5.55 10.52
CA GLY A 199 3.39 -5.28 9.15
C GLY A 199 4.85 -4.81 9.04
N HIS A 200 5.50 -4.48 10.14
CA HIS A 200 6.83 -3.92 10.28
C HIS A 200 6.97 -2.52 9.64
N PHE A 201 6.66 -2.38 8.37
CA PHE A 201 6.65 -1.11 7.64
C PHE A 201 5.48 -1.03 6.65
N THR A 202 5.12 0.20 6.29
CA THR A 202 4.16 0.50 5.23
C THR A 202 4.86 1.37 4.18
N LEU A 203 4.97 0.85 2.98
CA LEU A 203 5.55 1.47 1.80
C LEU A 203 4.67 1.06 0.59
N SER A 204 5.26 0.85 -0.61
CA SER A 204 4.50 0.53 -1.81
C SER A 204 3.81 -0.84 -1.73
N LEU A 205 4.54 -1.90 -1.33
CA LEU A 205 3.97 -3.25 -1.26
C LEU A 205 2.74 -3.31 -0.35
N LYS A 206 2.84 -2.74 0.86
CA LYS A 206 1.72 -2.75 1.80
C LYS A 206 0.60 -1.79 1.43
N ASN A 207 0.86 -0.78 0.61
CA ASN A 207 -0.17 0.14 0.12
C ASN A 207 -1.26 -0.62 -0.68
N SER A 208 -0.91 -1.74 -1.32
CA SER A 208 -1.83 -2.61 -2.04
C SER A 208 -2.94 -3.23 -1.19
N VAL A 209 -2.77 -3.30 0.14
CA VAL A 209 -3.83 -3.79 1.04
C VAL A 209 -5.12 -2.97 0.91
N GLY A 210 -5.02 -1.69 0.56
CA GLY A 210 -6.16 -0.81 0.35
C GLY A 210 -7.00 -1.10 -0.92
N ILE A 211 -6.58 -2.02 -1.81
CA ILE A 211 -7.43 -2.50 -2.91
C ILE A 211 -8.08 -3.86 -2.63
N VAL A 212 -7.87 -4.43 -1.43
CA VAL A 212 -8.48 -5.71 -1.02
C VAL A 212 -9.67 -5.42 -0.11
N ALA A 213 -10.82 -6.05 -0.35
CA ALA A 213 -12.00 -5.88 0.51
C ALA A 213 -11.73 -6.33 1.94
N LYS A 214 -12.34 -5.65 2.91
CA LYS A 214 -12.42 -6.15 4.29
C LYS A 214 -13.34 -7.36 4.37
N VAL A 215 -14.53 -7.18 3.82
CA VAL A 215 -15.61 -8.17 3.74
C VAL A 215 -16.29 -7.95 2.42
N LEU A 216 -16.60 -9.01 1.69
CA LEU A 216 -17.42 -8.89 0.46
C LEU A 216 -18.87 -8.57 0.83
N PRO A 217 -19.62 -7.84 -0.02
CA PRO A 217 -21.03 -7.58 0.20
C PRO A 217 -21.79 -8.88 0.51
N GLY A 218 -22.68 -8.84 1.50
CA GLY A 218 -23.46 -10.01 1.90
C GLY A 218 -22.70 -11.16 2.55
N ALA A 219 -21.36 -11.13 2.62
CA ALA A 219 -20.54 -12.16 3.25
C ALA A 219 -20.22 -11.83 4.72
N SER A 220 -19.76 -12.85 5.47
CA SER A 220 -19.32 -12.68 6.85
C SER A 220 -17.81 -12.86 7.04
N TYR A 221 -17.11 -13.32 6.01
CA TYR A 221 -15.68 -13.57 6.09
C TYR A 221 -14.87 -12.27 6.01
N ASN A 222 -14.03 -12.04 7.03
CA ASN A 222 -13.22 -10.83 7.12
C ASN A 222 -11.78 -11.12 6.69
N TYR A 223 -11.40 -10.67 5.51
CA TYR A 223 -10.06 -10.84 4.91
C TYR A 223 -8.98 -10.07 5.68
N MET A 224 -9.33 -8.97 6.35
CA MET A 224 -8.36 -8.23 7.16
C MET A 224 -8.09 -8.94 8.48
N ASN A 225 -9.07 -9.66 9.04
CA ASN A 225 -8.82 -10.55 10.17
C ASN A 225 -7.86 -11.70 9.77
N GLU A 226 -8.06 -12.29 8.59
CA GLU A 226 -7.12 -13.29 8.07
C GLU A 226 -5.72 -12.69 7.90
N LEU A 227 -5.61 -11.51 7.29
CA LEU A 227 -4.33 -10.83 7.09
C LEU A 227 -3.57 -10.62 8.41
N HIS A 228 -4.27 -10.15 9.47
CA HIS A 228 -3.61 -9.72 10.70
C HIS A 228 -3.43 -10.84 11.73
N TYR A 229 -4.29 -11.87 11.74
CA TYR A 229 -4.33 -12.85 12.83
C TYR A 229 -4.07 -14.30 12.43
N ALA A 230 -4.07 -14.63 11.13
CA ALA A 230 -3.86 -16.00 10.66
C ALA A 230 -2.41 -16.32 10.25
N GLY A 231 -1.43 -15.56 10.74
CA GLY A 231 -0.02 -15.73 10.40
C GLY A 231 0.34 -15.26 8.98
N HIS A 232 1.62 -15.25 8.66
CA HIS A 232 2.16 -14.92 7.34
C HIS A 232 1.71 -13.55 6.79
N GLN A 233 1.50 -12.57 7.69
CA GLN A 233 0.96 -11.27 7.30
C GLN A 233 1.82 -10.59 6.21
N ARG A 234 3.13 -10.62 6.35
CA ARG A 234 4.05 -9.94 5.44
C ARG A 234 4.15 -10.64 4.08
N GLN A 235 4.07 -11.97 4.06
CA GLN A 235 3.98 -12.75 2.83
C GLN A 235 2.65 -12.48 2.10
N LYS A 236 1.52 -12.48 2.83
CA LYS A 236 0.19 -12.14 2.29
C LYS A 236 0.15 -10.73 1.69
N ILE A 237 0.83 -9.76 2.31
CA ILE A 237 0.96 -8.40 1.75
C ILE A 237 1.68 -8.44 0.40
N ALA A 238 2.80 -9.16 0.30
CA ALA A 238 3.52 -9.28 -0.95
C ALA A 238 2.68 -9.97 -2.04
N GLU A 239 1.93 -10.99 -1.69
CA GLU A 239 1.08 -11.77 -2.59
C GLU A 239 -0.03 -10.96 -3.25
N ILE A 240 -0.59 -9.96 -2.57
CA ILE A 240 -1.55 -9.03 -3.19
C ILE A 240 -0.94 -8.36 -4.43
N ASN A 241 0.36 -8.09 -4.39
CA ASN A 241 1.06 -7.41 -5.48
C ASN A 241 1.34 -8.28 -6.71
N ALA A 242 1.08 -9.57 -6.65
CA ALA A 242 1.25 -10.48 -7.80
C ALA A 242 0.15 -10.30 -8.86
N VAL A 243 -0.97 -9.63 -8.55
CA VAL A 243 -2.12 -9.49 -9.45
C VAL A 243 -2.03 -8.29 -10.39
N TYR A 244 -1.12 -7.36 -10.12
CA TYR A 244 -0.93 -6.15 -10.93
C TYR A 244 0.52 -5.65 -10.88
N GLU A 245 0.86 -4.78 -11.81
CA GLU A 245 2.13 -4.06 -11.83
C GLU A 245 1.86 -2.56 -11.88
N PRO A 246 2.45 -1.76 -10.98
CA PRO A 246 2.32 -0.32 -11.09
C PRO A 246 3.19 0.20 -12.24
N ASP A 247 2.64 1.13 -13.00
CA ASP A 247 3.39 1.89 -13.99
C ASP A 247 4.37 2.88 -13.33
N LEU A 248 3.93 3.47 -12.22
CA LEU A 248 4.69 4.42 -11.42
C LEU A 248 4.36 4.25 -9.93
N VAL A 249 5.37 4.45 -9.10
CA VAL A 249 5.23 4.57 -7.65
C VAL A 249 5.94 5.84 -7.20
N VAL A 250 5.25 6.65 -6.39
CA VAL A 250 5.82 7.82 -5.71
C VAL A 250 5.75 7.60 -4.20
N LEU A 251 6.89 7.65 -3.52
CA LEU A 251 6.97 7.55 -2.08
C LEU A 251 7.20 8.94 -1.48
N ASP A 252 6.25 9.39 -0.67
CA ASP A 252 6.37 10.61 0.14
C ASP A 252 7.11 10.28 1.44
N GLY A 253 8.36 10.69 1.51
CA GLY A 253 9.24 10.61 2.67
C GLY A 253 9.66 11.99 3.16
N VAL A 254 8.92 13.07 2.87
CA VAL A 254 9.20 14.38 3.47
C VAL A 254 9.18 14.26 4.99
N GLU A 255 8.20 13.54 5.50
CA GLU A 255 8.14 13.10 6.91
C GLU A 255 8.00 11.58 6.96
N ALA A 256 8.50 10.97 8.03
CA ALA A 256 8.39 9.52 8.26
C ALA A 256 7.96 9.19 9.69
N PHE A 257 7.26 8.05 9.87
CA PHE A 257 7.19 7.40 11.18
C PHE A 257 8.26 6.32 11.27
N VAL A 258 9.23 6.50 12.17
CA VAL A 258 10.32 5.55 12.37
C VAL A 258 10.05 4.54 13.49
N ASN A 259 8.98 4.77 14.27
CA ASN A 259 8.46 3.86 15.29
C ASN A 259 6.96 4.08 15.42
N GLY A 260 6.20 3.04 15.78
CA GLY A 260 4.74 3.08 15.79
C GLY A 260 4.15 2.87 14.40
N GLY A 261 3.38 3.83 13.89
CA GLY A 261 2.61 3.69 12.64
C GLY A 261 1.46 2.67 12.75
N PRO A 262 0.50 2.68 11.87
CA PRO A 262 0.45 3.43 10.60
C PRO A 262 -0.16 4.84 10.71
N HIS A 263 -0.85 5.19 11.82
CA HIS A 263 -1.60 6.45 11.99
C HIS A 263 -0.88 7.46 12.90
N GLU A 264 -0.15 6.96 13.89
CA GLU A 264 0.64 7.75 14.83
C GLU A 264 1.98 7.07 15.12
N GLY A 265 3.01 7.83 15.50
CA GLY A 265 4.31 7.29 15.81
C GLY A 265 5.37 8.37 16.03
N LYS A 266 6.63 7.92 16.26
CA LYS A 266 7.76 8.84 16.31
C LYS A 266 8.02 9.40 14.91
N ARG A 267 7.77 10.69 14.73
CA ARG A 267 7.96 11.42 13.48
C ARG A 267 9.39 11.95 13.35
N VAL A 268 9.90 11.89 12.13
CA VAL A 268 11.16 12.52 11.71
C VAL A 268 10.95 13.25 10.38
N SER A 269 11.74 14.29 10.12
CA SER A 269 11.86 14.93 8.81
C SER A 269 12.90 14.14 8.01
N ALA A 270 12.43 13.34 7.03
CA ALA A 270 13.32 12.56 6.19
C ALA A 270 13.63 13.28 4.86
N GLU A 271 12.89 14.34 4.55
CA GLU A 271 13.17 15.31 3.47
C GLU A 271 13.44 14.67 2.12
N VAL A 272 12.64 13.68 1.75
CA VAL A 272 12.86 12.97 0.48
C VAL A 272 11.55 12.65 -0.22
N ILE A 273 11.55 12.78 -1.55
CA ILE A 273 10.57 12.17 -2.45
C ILE A 273 11.31 11.15 -3.30
N LEU A 274 10.78 9.93 -3.37
CA LEU A 274 11.28 8.89 -4.26
C LEU A 274 10.25 8.58 -5.34
N ALA A 275 10.72 8.25 -6.54
CA ALA A 275 9.86 7.72 -7.59
C ALA A 275 10.56 6.59 -8.36
N GLY A 276 9.77 5.66 -8.90
CA GLY A 276 10.30 4.55 -9.68
C GLY A 276 9.19 3.70 -10.29
N THR A 277 9.57 2.73 -11.08
CA THR A 277 8.65 1.73 -11.67
C THR A 277 8.77 0.36 -10.99
N ASP A 278 9.73 0.20 -10.07
CA ASP A 278 9.99 -1.03 -9.31
C ASP A 278 9.64 -0.82 -7.83
N ARG A 279 8.55 -1.46 -7.40
CA ARG A 279 8.06 -1.32 -6.02
C ARG A 279 8.97 -1.97 -4.98
N VAL A 280 9.71 -3.03 -5.37
CA VAL A 280 10.64 -3.72 -4.47
C VAL A 280 11.86 -2.83 -4.21
N ALA A 281 12.40 -2.20 -5.26
CA ALA A 281 13.48 -1.23 -5.12
C ALA A 281 13.08 -0.06 -4.23
N LEU A 282 11.87 0.51 -4.43
CA LEU A 282 11.37 1.61 -3.60
C LEU A 282 11.17 1.20 -2.14
N ASP A 283 10.63 0.00 -1.89
CA ASP A 283 10.45 -0.50 -0.53
C ASP A 283 11.81 -0.79 0.14
N ALA A 284 12.78 -1.34 -0.58
CA ALA A 284 14.13 -1.54 -0.08
C ALA A 284 14.78 -0.21 0.34
N VAL A 285 14.73 0.83 -0.52
CA VAL A 285 15.23 2.18 -0.19
C VAL A 285 14.45 2.80 0.97
N GLY A 286 13.13 2.60 1.03
CA GLY A 286 12.30 3.05 2.15
C GLY A 286 12.71 2.40 3.49
N VAL A 287 13.01 1.10 3.50
CA VAL A 287 13.54 0.40 4.69
C VAL A 287 14.89 0.99 5.10
N VAL A 288 15.79 1.29 4.14
CA VAL A 288 17.07 1.95 4.43
C VAL A 288 16.86 3.30 5.10
N LEU A 289 15.96 4.12 4.57
CA LEU A 289 15.64 5.42 5.15
C LEU A 289 15.12 5.28 6.58
N LEU A 290 14.23 4.33 6.86
CA LEU A 290 13.76 4.05 8.21
C LEU A 290 14.94 3.66 9.14
N ARG A 291 15.86 2.81 8.68
CA ARG A 291 17.07 2.42 9.43
C ARG A 291 17.98 3.61 9.72
N TYR A 292 18.22 4.46 8.73
CA TYR A 292 19.07 5.64 8.82
C TYR A 292 18.61 6.59 9.93
N PHE A 293 17.30 6.77 10.10
CA PHE A 293 16.73 7.62 11.15
C PHE A 293 16.50 6.91 12.50
N GLY A 294 16.86 5.64 12.61
CA GLY A 294 16.66 4.84 13.82
C GLY A 294 15.22 4.36 13.95
N THR A 295 15.02 3.07 13.73
CA THR A 295 13.70 2.44 13.64
C THR A 295 13.54 1.30 14.66
N THR A 296 12.48 0.51 14.52
CA THR A 296 12.22 -0.66 15.38
C THR A 296 13.16 -1.82 15.06
N ASP A 297 13.38 -2.71 16.02
CA ASP A 297 14.23 -3.91 15.85
C ASP A 297 13.74 -4.77 14.68
N ALA A 298 12.43 -4.89 14.49
CA ALA A 298 11.84 -5.64 13.40
C ALA A 298 12.21 -5.12 11.98
N VAL A 299 12.52 -3.84 11.87
CA VAL A 299 12.93 -3.20 10.60
C VAL A 299 14.44 -3.05 10.51
N SER A 300 15.14 -2.86 11.66
CA SER A 300 16.57 -2.58 11.69
C SER A 300 17.44 -3.82 11.50
N GLN A 301 16.95 -5.02 11.87
CA GLN A 301 17.75 -6.23 11.91
C GLN A 301 17.72 -7.02 10.60
N GLY A 302 18.84 -7.68 10.31
CA GLY A 302 19.01 -8.59 9.17
C GLY A 302 19.13 -7.89 7.82
N PRO A 303 19.43 -8.63 6.74
CA PRO A 303 19.51 -8.06 5.40
C PRO A 303 18.17 -7.47 4.95
N ILE A 304 18.21 -6.37 4.21
CA ILE A 304 17.00 -5.67 3.73
C ILE A 304 16.15 -6.60 2.84
N PHE A 305 16.80 -7.32 1.93
CA PHE A 305 16.13 -8.27 1.05
C PHE A 305 15.67 -9.56 1.75
N ALA A 306 16.05 -9.78 3.03
CA ALA A 306 15.53 -10.84 3.88
C ALA A 306 14.29 -10.38 4.72
N GLN A 307 13.92 -9.11 4.67
CA GLN A 307 12.63 -8.66 5.24
C GLN A 307 11.50 -9.43 4.57
N GLU A 308 10.68 -10.16 5.32
CA GLU A 308 9.74 -11.16 4.78
C GLU A 308 8.80 -10.62 3.68
N GLN A 309 8.39 -9.36 3.76
CA GLN A 309 7.57 -8.71 2.74
C GLN A 309 8.34 -8.52 1.44
N ILE A 310 9.60 -8.09 1.52
CA ILE A 310 10.50 -7.91 0.36
C ILE A 310 10.92 -9.27 -0.19
N ALA A 311 11.36 -10.20 0.67
CA ALA A 311 11.78 -11.54 0.27
C ALA A 311 10.67 -12.27 -0.51
N ARG A 312 9.42 -12.21 -0.01
CA ARG A 312 8.30 -12.83 -0.70
C ARG A 312 7.99 -12.14 -2.03
N ALA A 313 8.12 -10.82 -2.12
CA ALA A 313 7.95 -10.09 -3.37
C ALA A 313 9.02 -10.48 -4.41
N VAL A 314 10.26 -10.68 -3.99
CA VAL A 314 11.35 -11.21 -4.82
C VAL A 314 11.06 -12.64 -5.31
N GLU A 315 10.62 -13.54 -4.43
CA GLU A 315 10.21 -14.90 -4.81
C GLU A 315 9.11 -14.91 -5.87
N LEU A 316 8.22 -13.93 -5.82
CA LEU A 316 7.13 -13.74 -6.80
C LEU A 316 7.58 -13.02 -8.08
N GLY A 317 8.85 -12.57 -8.16
CA GLY A 317 9.39 -11.88 -9.33
C GLY A 317 8.81 -10.46 -9.51
N LEU A 318 8.48 -9.75 -8.42
CA LEU A 318 7.80 -8.46 -8.48
C LEU A 318 8.73 -7.25 -8.64
N GLY A 319 10.05 -7.47 -8.66
CA GLY A 319 11.04 -6.42 -8.81
C GLY A 319 12.46 -6.96 -8.74
N VAL A 320 13.43 -6.09 -8.47
CA VAL A 320 14.84 -6.46 -8.27
C VAL A 320 15.00 -7.35 -7.04
N ASP A 321 16.04 -8.20 -7.05
CA ASP A 321 16.29 -9.24 -6.03
C ASP A 321 17.52 -8.95 -5.15
N SER A 322 18.21 -7.82 -5.41
CA SER A 322 19.43 -7.47 -4.68
C SER A 322 19.69 -5.96 -4.67
N PRO A 323 20.44 -5.45 -3.67
CA PRO A 323 20.69 -4.02 -3.52
C PRO A 323 21.57 -3.41 -4.62
N ASP A 324 22.46 -4.18 -5.20
CA ASP A 324 23.37 -3.76 -6.28
C ASP A 324 22.64 -3.46 -7.61
N LYS A 325 21.42 -3.97 -7.75
CA LYS A 325 20.54 -3.69 -8.90
C LYS A 325 19.75 -2.38 -8.79
N ILE A 326 19.87 -1.64 -7.68
CA ILE A 326 19.17 -0.38 -7.47
C ILE A 326 20.10 0.79 -7.83
N GLU A 327 19.67 1.59 -8.81
CA GLU A 327 20.37 2.78 -9.27
C GLU A 327 19.64 4.04 -8.82
N PHE A 328 20.33 4.95 -8.11
CA PHE A 328 19.76 6.25 -7.77
C PHE A 328 19.96 7.25 -8.90
N VAL A 329 18.90 7.97 -9.24
CA VAL A 329 18.93 9.10 -10.18
C VAL A 329 18.63 10.37 -9.41
N THR A 330 19.54 11.35 -9.45
CA THR A 330 19.46 12.61 -8.72
C THR A 330 19.66 13.80 -9.65
N GLY A 331 19.04 14.94 -9.31
CA GLY A 331 19.09 16.15 -10.15
C GLY A 331 20.00 17.27 -9.63
N ASP A 332 20.49 17.15 -8.40
CA ASP A 332 21.29 18.18 -7.73
C ASP A 332 22.30 17.56 -6.76
N ALA A 333 23.25 18.38 -6.29
CA ALA A 333 24.35 17.93 -5.43
C ALA A 333 23.89 17.48 -4.03
N ASP A 334 22.86 18.11 -3.46
CA ASP A 334 22.33 17.77 -2.14
C ASP A 334 21.60 16.44 -2.17
N SER A 335 20.78 16.22 -3.21
CA SER A 335 20.13 14.94 -3.48
C SER A 335 21.16 13.83 -3.71
N ALA A 336 22.23 14.10 -4.49
CA ALA A 336 23.29 13.13 -4.75
C ALA A 336 24.04 12.74 -3.48
N ALA A 337 24.42 13.69 -2.63
CA ALA A 337 25.13 13.43 -1.38
C ALA A 337 24.26 12.62 -0.40
N TYR A 338 22.96 12.93 -0.33
CA TYR A 338 22.03 12.18 0.52
C TYR A 338 21.81 10.77 -0.04
N ALA A 339 21.58 10.63 -1.34
CA ALA A 339 21.42 9.33 -2.00
C ALA A 339 22.66 8.44 -1.79
N GLU A 340 23.89 8.99 -1.86
CA GLU A 340 25.09 8.21 -1.61
C GLU A 340 25.18 7.73 -0.16
N THR A 341 24.78 8.55 0.82
CA THR A 341 24.67 8.14 2.21
C THR A 341 23.70 6.96 2.39
N ILE A 342 22.54 7.03 1.74
CA ILE A 342 21.52 5.96 1.77
C ILE A 342 22.02 4.71 1.03
N ARG A 343 22.73 4.88 -0.10
CA ARG A 343 23.35 3.80 -0.85
C ARG A 343 24.35 3.01 -0.01
N ALA A 344 25.18 3.70 0.77
CA ALA A 344 26.14 3.05 1.64
C ALA A 344 25.47 2.12 2.67
N VAL A 345 24.32 2.53 3.23
CA VAL A 345 23.53 1.70 4.16
C VAL A 345 22.83 0.56 3.40
N LEU A 346 22.32 0.81 2.19
CA LEU A 346 21.66 -0.20 1.34
C LEU A 346 22.59 -1.36 1.02
N LEU A 347 23.85 -1.09 0.70
CA LEU A 347 24.85 -2.09 0.34
C LEU A 347 25.43 -2.86 1.52
N GLN A 348 25.28 -2.33 2.73
CA GLN A 348 25.70 -3.03 3.97
C GLN A 348 24.66 -4.06 4.44
N GLY A 349 23.42 -4.03 3.89
CA GLY A 349 22.32 -4.93 4.20
C GLY A 349 21.41 -4.39 5.25
#